data_4a46936c1741cf6f6833f88cf4b87899
#
_entry.id   4a46936c1741cf6f6833f88cf4b87899
#
_cell.length_a   1.000
_cell.length_b   1.000
_cell.length_c   1.000
_cell.angle_alpha   90.00
_cell.angle_beta   90.00
_cell.angle_gamma   90.00
#
_symmetry.space_group_name_H-M   'P 1'
#
loop_
_entity.id
_entity.type
_entity.pdbx_description
1 polymer ?
#
loop_
_entity_poly.entity_id
_entity_poly.type
_entity_poly.pdbx_seq_one_letter_code
_entity_poly.pdbx_strand_id
1 'polypeptide(L)'
;THCISSAASDVYKRQLIKDLSYTLSENTDIDKEKILDTDISDVIYDSRKVQKDSLFVCLSGSSFDGHKFAQSAVDGGAAAVLVCEDVEVKNALVIKVEDTRKALALVSAEYFGNPANELTTIGITGTKGKTTTASMVANILTAGGLKTGIIGTLGIVIDGKVEETANTTPESYEIQRAMRKMINEGCKCVVMEASSLGLKWHRTDGFIFDYAIFTNFSHDHIGGAEHKDMQEYLDCKALLFKQCKAGMINIDDAKAQYIIEHSSCKIETFGFSKNAELIGSDDSLISKAGYLGVHFTISGVMNTELDVDIPGKFMAYNALAAISVCRHLVSLDAIKEGLNTVKVKGRVEPVPVPGHYTLPVSYTHLTLPTI
;
A
#
# COMPACT_ATOMS: atom_id res chain seq x y z
N THR A 1 -23.76 -9.38 -0.94
CA THR A 1 -24.46 -8.09 -0.80
C THR A 1 -24.67 -7.81 0.68
N HIS A 2 -23.67 -7.26 1.35
CA HIS A 2 -23.83 -6.72 2.69
C HIS A 2 -23.57 -5.24 2.63
N CYS A 3 -24.57 -4.49 2.98
CA CYS A 3 -24.56 -3.05 3.14
C CYS A 3 -23.26 -2.57 3.79
N ILE A 4 -22.52 -1.73 3.08
CA ILE A 4 -21.66 -0.74 3.72
C ILE A 4 -22.65 0.23 4.36
N SER A 5 -22.95 0.01 5.65
CA SER A 5 -24.00 0.72 6.34
C SER A 5 -23.58 2.17 6.60
N SER A 6 -24.45 3.07 6.25
CA SER A 6 -24.80 4.34 6.91
C SER A 6 -23.75 5.43 7.20
N ALA A 7 -22.49 5.31 6.85
CA ALA A 7 -21.56 6.45 6.94
C ALA A 7 -21.23 7.08 5.58
N ALA A 8 -21.67 6.48 4.48
CA ALA A 8 -21.51 6.98 3.11
C ALA A 8 -22.79 7.57 2.52
N SER A 9 -23.86 7.71 3.32
CA SER A 9 -25.05 8.42 2.89
C SER A 9 -24.78 9.93 2.97
N ASP A 10 -24.98 10.62 1.87
CA ASP A 10 -25.00 12.07 1.71
C ASP A 10 -23.63 12.73 1.42
N VAL A 11 -22.75 12.08 0.63
CA VAL A 11 -21.59 12.77 0.09
C VAL A 11 -21.94 13.45 -1.22
N TYR A 12 -22.11 14.78 -1.18
CA TYR A 12 -22.43 15.59 -2.35
C TYR A 12 -21.25 15.62 -3.35
N LYS A 13 -21.55 15.65 -4.66
CA LYS A 13 -20.53 15.77 -5.72
C LYS A 13 -19.57 16.93 -5.45
N ARG A 14 -20.07 18.07 -5.01
CA ARG A 14 -19.26 19.26 -4.65
C ARG A 14 -18.21 18.95 -3.58
N GLN A 15 -18.55 18.12 -2.59
CA GLN A 15 -17.61 17.71 -1.55
C GLN A 15 -16.53 16.78 -2.10
N LEU A 16 -16.88 15.81 -2.97
CA LEU A 16 -15.91 14.88 -3.56
C LEU A 16 -14.84 15.56 -4.38
N ILE A 17 -15.18 16.67 -5.06
CA ILE A 17 -14.26 17.36 -5.97
C ILE A 17 -13.63 18.63 -5.38
N LYS A 18 -13.90 18.96 -4.11
CA LYS A 18 -13.44 20.20 -3.47
C LYS A 18 -11.91 20.41 -3.52
N ASP A 19 -11.16 19.31 -3.45
CA ASP A 19 -9.70 19.31 -3.44
C ASP A 19 -9.08 19.10 -4.85
N LEU A 20 -9.93 19.07 -5.89
CA LEU A 20 -9.48 18.95 -7.27
C LEU A 20 -9.35 20.34 -7.93
N SER A 21 -8.29 20.52 -8.72
CA SER A 21 -8.26 21.56 -9.76
C SER A 21 -9.02 21.02 -10.97
N TYR A 22 -10.19 21.57 -11.29
CA TYR A 22 -11.04 21.08 -12.36
C TYR A 22 -11.70 22.18 -13.17
N THR A 23 -12.17 21.83 -14.37
CA THR A 23 -13.06 22.64 -15.18
C THR A 23 -14.32 21.85 -15.51
N LEU A 24 -15.47 22.53 -15.58
CA LEU A 24 -16.71 21.94 -16.03
C LEU A 24 -16.88 22.16 -17.52
N SER A 25 -17.20 21.13 -18.28
CA SER A 25 -17.47 21.26 -19.71
C SER A 25 -18.68 22.14 -19.94
N GLU A 26 -18.62 23.00 -20.98
CA GLU A 26 -19.72 23.90 -21.34
C GLU A 26 -20.85 23.20 -22.12
N ASN A 27 -20.61 22.00 -22.62
CA ASN A 27 -21.48 21.29 -23.57
C ASN A 27 -22.66 20.53 -22.92
N THR A 28 -23.09 20.88 -21.73
CA THR A 28 -24.22 20.21 -21.07
C THR A 28 -25.39 21.17 -20.87
N ASP A 29 -26.56 20.80 -21.41
CA ASP A 29 -27.87 21.45 -21.14
C ASP A 29 -28.37 21.21 -19.70
N ILE A 30 -27.44 21.02 -18.75
CA ILE A 30 -27.68 20.59 -17.39
C ILE A 30 -27.41 21.76 -16.45
N ASP A 31 -28.28 21.99 -15.49
CA ASP A 31 -28.05 22.92 -14.39
C ASP A 31 -26.90 22.40 -13.50
N LYS A 32 -25.69 22.89 -13.77
CA LYS A 32 -24.44 22.45 -13.14
C LYS A 32 -24.46 22.62 -11.63
N GLU A 33 -25.06 23.72 -11.14
CA GLU A 33 -25.14 24.01 -9.71
C GLU A 33 -26.01 22.97 -9.00
N LYS A 34 -27.16 22.67 -9.56
CA LYS A 34 -28.08 21.69 -8.99
C LYS A 34 -27.51 20.27 -8.97
N ILE A 35 -26.73 19.89 -10.01
CA ILE A 35 -26.11 18.55 -10.05
C ILE A 35 -24.94 18.44 -9.07
N LEU A 36 -24.17 19.51 -8.84
CA LEU A 36 -23.09 19.50 -7.84
C LEU A 36 -23.61 19.29 -6.42
N ASP A 37 -24.85 19.64 -6.14
CA ASP A 37 -25.49 19.47 -4.84
C ASP A 37 -26.31 18.17 -4.72
N THR A 38 -26.16 17.22 -5.64
CA THR A 38 -26.77 15.89 -5.55
C THR A 38 -25.78 14.84 -5.06
N ASP A 39 -26.29 13.80 -4.40
CA ASP A 39 -25.50 12.71 -3.84
C ASP A 39 -24.83 11.85 -4.92
N ILE A 40 -23.70 11.27 -4.58
CA ILE A 40 -23.03 10.23 -5.36
C ILE A 40 -23.21 8.90 -4.64
N SER A 41 -23.77 7.92 -5.35
CA SER A 41 -23.99 6.57 -4.83
C SER A 41 -22.70 5.77 -4.70
N ASP A 42 -21.73 5.98 -5.62
CA ASP A 42 -20.43 5.33 -5.62
C ASP A 42 -19.45 6.03 -6.58
N VAL A 43 -18.15 5.78 -6.38
CA VAL A 43 -17.06 6.17 -7.30
C VAL A 43 -16.61 4.95 -8.08
N ILE A 44 -16.75 4.96 -9.39
CA ILE A 44 -16.56 3.79 -10.25
C ILE A 44 -15.56 4.11 -11.36
N TYR A 45 -14.62 3.20 -11.61
CA TYR A 45 -13.62 3.28 -12.68
C TYR A 45 -13.65 2.07 -13.64
N ASP A 46 -14.59 1.14 -13.42
CA ASP A 46 -14.90 0.01 -14.34
C ASP A 46 -16.31 0.21 -14.90
N SER A 47 -16.43 0.52 -16.18
CA SER A 47 -17.71 0.84 -16.84
C SER A 47 -18.76 -0.27 -16.74
N ARG A 48 -18.33 -1.52 -16.52
CA ARG A 48 -19.23 -2.69 -16.32
C ARG A 48 -19.91 -2.70 -14.95
N LYS A 49 -19.41 -1.90 -14.01
CA LYS A 49 -19.90 -1.80 -12.62
C LYS A 49 -20.71 -0.53 -12.37
N VAL A 50 -20.91 0.29 -13.39
CA VAL A 50 -21.65 1.55 -13.29
C VAL A 50 -23.07 1.27 -12.78
N GLN A 51 -23.51 2.12 -11.86
CA GLN A 51 -24.84 2.10 -11.28
C GLN A 51 -25.42 3.52 -11.24
N LYS A 52 -26.72 3.59 -10.92
CA LYS A 52 -27.43 4.86 -10.88
C LYS A 52 -26.77 5.84 -9.89
N ASP A 53 -26.66 7.09 -10.31
CA ASP A 53 -26.12 8.21 -9.54
C ASP A 53 -24.63 8.07 -9.16
N SER A 54 -23.85 7.21 -9.85
CA SER A 54 -22.41 7.08 -9.62
C SER A 54 -21.59 8.19 -10.30
N LEU A 55 -20.36 8.41 -9.79
CA LEU A 55 -19.31 9.16 -10.46
C LEU A 55 -18.41 8.17 -11.22
N PHE A 56 -18.38 8.24 -12.54
CA PHE A 56 -17.49 7.41 -13.34
C PHE A 56 -16.17 8.11 -13.63
N VAL A 57 -15.05 7.50 -13.27
CA VAL A 57 -13.69 8.02 -13.49
C VAL A 57 -13.05 7.33 -14.68
N CYS A 58 -12.75 8.08 -15.74
CA CYS A 58 -12.13 7.58 -16.97
C CYS A 58 -10.63 7.39 -16.77
N LEU A 59 -10.18 6.16 -16.47
CA LEU A 59 -8.76 5.85 -16.36
C LEU A 59 -8.19 5.43 -17.71
N SER A 60 -6.99 5.93 -18.04
CA SER A 60 -6.17 5.45 -19.14
C SER A 60 -5.11 4.49 -18.64
N GLY A 61 -4.96 3.36 -19.33
CA GLY A 61 -3.94 2.35 -19.10
C GLY A 61 -3.14 2.04 -20.37
N SER A 62 -2.16 1.15 -20.29
CA SER A 62 -1.30 0.78 -21.44
C SER A 62 -2.06 0.14 -22.61
N SER A 63 -3.17 -0.54 -22.35
CA SER A 63 -3.98 -1.26 -23.35
C SER A 63 -5.47 -0.89 -23.34
N PHE A 64 -5.84 0.07 -22.50
CA PHE A 64 -7.24 0.41 -22.24
C PHE A 64 -7.37 1.91 -21.99
N ASP A 65 -8.43 2.51 -22.56
CA ASP A 65 -8.76 3.91 -22.36
C ASP A 65 -10.22 4.05 -21.93
N GLY A 66 -10.42 4.47 -20.68
CA GLY A 66 -11.72 4.65 -20.05
C GLY A 66 -12.57 5.75 -20.66
N HIS A 67 -11.96 6.76 -21.32
CA HIS A 67 -12.67 7.87 -21.96
C HIS A 67 -13.61 7.39 -23.05
N LYS A 68 -13.27 6.30 -23.76
CA LYS A 68 -14.13 5.66 -24.79
C LYS A 68 -15.43 5.11 -24.23
N PHE A 69 -15.54 4.94 -22.94
CA PHE A 69 -16.72 4.40 -22.26
C PHE A 69 -17.51 5.47 -21.51
N ALA A 70 -17.13 6.75 -21.59
CA ALA A 70 -17.77 7.83 -20.87
C ALA A 70 -19.29 7.90 -21.12
N GLN A 71 -19.73 7.93 -22.40
CA GLN A 71 -21.17 7.94 -22.74
C GLN A 71 -21.86 6.65 -22.31
N SER A 72 -21.24 5.49 -22.52
CA SER A 72 -21.81 4.20 -22.07
C SER A 72 -21.99 4.14 -20.54
N ALA A 73 -21.09 4.75 -19.80
CA ALA A 73 -21.24 4.85 -18.34
C ALA A 73 -22.44 5.73 -17.95
N VAL A 74 -22.65 6.84 -18.66
CA VAL A 74 -23.82 7.69 -18.46
C VAL A 74 -25.11 6.97 -18.81
N ASP A 75 -25.13 6.26 -19.93
CA ASP A 75 -26.29 5.44 -20.34
C ASP A 75 -26.56 4.32 -19.30
N GLY A 76 -25.53 3.86 -18.61
CA GLY A 76 -25.63 2.91 -17.48
C GLY A 76 -26.04 3.54 -16.15
N GLY A 77 -26.20 4.87 -16.06
CA GLY A 77 -26.70 5.56 -14.90
C GLY A 77 -25.70 6.46 -14.17
N ALA A 78 -24.46 6.62 -14.66
CA ALA A 78 -23.54 7.58 -14.07
C ALA A 78 -24.08 9.01 -14.17
N ALA A 79 -24.11 9.72 -13.06
CA ALA A 79 -24.59 11.09 -13.02
C ALA A 79 -23.49 12.12 -13.36
N ALA A 80 -22.24 11.73 -13.24
CA ALA A 80 -21.09 12.53 -13.62
C ALA A 80 -19.96 11.65 -14.16
N VAL A 81 -19.12 12.23 -15.03
CA VAL A 81 -17.89 11.60 -15.51
C VAL A 81 -16.70 12.51 -15.22
N LEU A 82 -15.59 11.90 -14.78
CA LEU A 82 -14.33 12.56 -14.50
C LEU A 82 -13.31 12.15 -15.57
N VAL A 83 -12.76 13.12 -16.30
CA VAL A 83 -11.97 12.91 -17.51
C VAL A 83 -10.71 13.77 -17.50
N CYS A 84 -9.66 13.38 -18.25
CA CYS A 84 -8.51 14.24 -18.54
C CYS A 84 -8.41 14.64 -20.02
N GLU A 85 -9.26 14.08 -20.87
CA GLU A 85 -9.37 14.41 -22.28
C GLU A 85 -10.76 14.95 -22.60
N ASP A 86 -10.92 15.60 -23.76
CA ASP A 86 -12.23 16.06 -24.21
C ASP A 86 -13.08 14.88 -24.65
N VAL A 87 -14.29 14.81 -24.11
CA VAL A 87 -15.28 13.78 -24.44
C VAL A 87 -16.61 14.42 -24.80
N GLU A 88 -17.32 13.81 -25.76
CA GLU A 88 -18.70 14.17 -26.06
C GLU A 88 -19.65 13.29 -25.24
N VAL A 89 -20.20 13.85 -24.18
CA VAL A 89 -21.14 13.16 -23.28
C VAL A 89 -22.41 13.99 -23.15
N LYS A 90 -23.56 13.32 -23.24
CA LYS A 90 -24.89 13.92 -23.05
C LYS A 90 -25.50 13.47 -21.71
N ASN A 91 -26.31 14.33 -21.11
CA ASN A 91 -27.09 14.03 -19.92
C ASN A 91 -26.28 13.72 -18.64
N ALA A 92 -25.02 14.14 -18.55
CA ALA A 92 -24.21 14.01 -17.34
C ALA A 92 -23.26 15.18 -17.18
N LEU A 93 -22.85 15.45 -15.94
CA LEU A 93 -21.82 16.41 -15.65
C LEU A 93 -20.44 15.89 -16.09
N VAL A 94 -19.72 16.65 -16.88
CA VAL A 94 -18.33 16.33 -17.29
C VAL A 94 -17.38 17.20 -16.46
N ILE A 95 -16.54 16.55 -15.66
CA ILE A 95 -15.53 17.15 -14.79
C ILE A 95 -14.17 16.86 -15.40
N LYS A 96 -13.52 17.89 -15.93
CA LYS A 96 -12.19 17.75 -16.55
C LYS A 96 -11.09 18.12 -15.55
N VAL A 97 -10.12 17.23 -15.41
CA VAL A 97 -8.93 17.35 -14.54
C VAL A 97 -7.67 17.10 -15.35
N GLU A 98 -6.51 17.43 -14.79
CA GLU A 98 -5.21 17.17 -15.42
C GLU A 98 -4.87 15.67 -15.45
N ASP A 99 -5.14 14.95 -14.34
CA ASP A 99 -4.83 13.53 -14.17
C ASP A 99 -5.98 12.81 -13.46
N THR A 100 -6.62 11.88 -14.15
CA THR A 100 -7.77 11.12 -13.61
C THR A 100 -7.37 10.10 -12.55
N ARG A 101 -6.12 9.60 -12.54
CA ARG A 101 -5.65 8.68 -11.50
C ARG A 101 -5.43 9.39 -10.17
N LYS A 102 -4.79 10.56 -10.23
CA LYS A 102 -4.65 11.42 -9.05
C LYS A 102 -6.00 11.90 -8.54
N ALA A 103 -6.89 12.26 -9.44
CA ALA A 103 -8.26 12.64 -9.07
C ALA A 103 -9.03 11.47 -8.44
N LEU A 104 -8.91 10.23 -8.98
CA LEU A 104 -9.52 9.04 -8.37
C LEU A 104 -9.04 8.86 -6.92
N ALA A 105 -7.76 9.07 -6.64
CA ALA A 105 -7.23 8.95 -5.29
C ALA A 105 -7.87 9.96 -4.31
N LEU A 106 -7.96 11.22 -4.72
CA LEU A 106 -8.55 12.29 -3.92
C LEU A 106 -10.06 12.10 -3.70
N VAL A 107 -10.82 11.82 -4.76
CA VAL A 107 -12.27 11.61 -4.63
C VAL A 107 -12.58 10.35 -3.84
N SER A 108 -11.77 9.31 -3.95
CA SER A 108 -11.96 8.09 -3.16
C SER A 108 -11.66 8.32 -1.68
N ALA A 109 -10.61 9.08 -1.36
CA ALA A 109 -10.30 9.44 0.02
C ALA A 109 -11.49 10.18 0.66
N GLU A 110 -12.02 11.17 -0.03
CA GLU A 110 -13.18 11.94 0.44
C GLU A 110 -14.44 11.08 0.53
N TYR A 111 -14.72 10.25 -0.48
CA TYR A 111 -15.89 9.37 -0.51
C TYR A 111 -15.93 8.41 0.68
N PHE A 112 -14.78 7.86 1.07
CA PHE A 112 -14.65 6.99 2.24
C PHE A 112 -14.40 7.75 3.55
N GLY A 113 -14.51 9.09 3.56
CA GLY A 113 -14.36 9.93 4.75
C GLY A 113 -12.92 9.99 5.27
N ASN A 114 -11.95 10.02 4.37
CA ASN A 114 -10.52 10.19 4.68
C ASN A 114 -10.00 9.20 5.74
N PRO A 115 -10.14 7.87 5.53
CA PRO A 115 -9.87 6.86 6.56
C PRO A 115 -8.41 6.85 7.05
N ALA A 116 -7.48 7.33 6.26
CA ALA A 116 -6.08 7.43 6.67
C ALA A 116 -5.88 8.35 7.88
N ASN A 117 -6.79 9.30 8.13
CA ASN A 117 -6.71 10.19 9.30
C ASN A 117 -7.07 9.48 10.63
N GLU A 118 -7.66 8.28 10.56
CA GLU A 118 -8.09 7.50 11.71
C GLU A 118 -7.19 6.28 11.99
N LEU A 119 -6.20 6.04 11.09
CA LEU A 119 -5.25 4.93 11.18
C LEU A 119 -3.81 5.45 11.26
N THR A 120 -2.95 4.72 11.97
CA THR A 120 -1.50 4.86 11.74
C THR A 120 -1.14 4.15 10.45
N THR A 121 -0.63 4.88 9.47
CA THR A 121 -0.37 4.38 8.11
C THR A 121 1.11 4.17 7.89
N ILE A 122 1.48 2.95 7.44
CA ILE A 122 2.88 2.53 7.23
C ILE A 122 3.03 2.03 5.81
N GLY A 123 3.82 2.72 4.99
CA GLY A 123 4.15 2.33 3.62
C GLY A 123 5.49 1.62 3.54
N ILE A 124 5.59 0.54 2.76
CA ILE A 124 6.85 -0.21 2.59
C ILE A 124 7.18 -0.31 1.11
N THR A 125 8.34 0.20 0.71
CA THR A 125 8.86 0.05 -0.65
C THR A 125 10.25 -0.60 -0.65
N GLY A 126 10.65 -1.06 -1.82
CA GLY A 126 11.93 -1.74 -2.07
C GLY A 126 11.75 -2.82 -3.13
N THR A 127 12.83 -3.44 -3.55
CA THR A 127 12.76 -4.54 -4.53
C THR A 127 12.30 -5.81 -3.86
N LYS A 128 12.94 -6.23 -2.79
CA LYS A 128 12.66 -7.46 -2.04
C LYS A 128 12.29 -7.15 -0.57
N GLY A 129 11.65 -8.09 0.10
CA GLY A 129 11.38 -8.01 1.54
C GLY A 129 10.09 -7.29 1.94
N LYS A 130 9.37 -6.61 1.05
CA LYS A 130 8.15 -5.85 1.37
C LYS A 130 7.11 -6.69 2.14
N THR A 131 6.70 -7.81 1.60
CA THR A 131 5.69 -8.72 2.19
C THR A 131 6.11 -9.24 3.55
N THR A 132 7.38 -9.66 3.68
CA THR A 132 7.92 -10.16 4.95
C THR A 132 7.97 -9.05 5.99
N THR A 133 8.48 -7.88 5.63
CA THR A 133 8.52 -6.71 6.52
C THR A 133 7.11 -6.27 6.92
N ALA A 134 6.14 -6.24 5.98
CA ALA A 134 4.75 -5.90 6.29
C ALA A 134 4.14 -6.87 7.31
N SER A 135 4.39 -8.17 7.15
CA SER A 135 3.92 -9.20 8.09
C SER A 135 4.59 -9.05 9.46
N MET A 136 5.89 -8.76 9.51
CA MET A 136 6.60 -8.50 10.77
C MET A 136 6.05 -7.27 11.49
N VAL A 137 5.90 -6.15 10.79
CA VAL A 137 5.31 -4.92 11.34
C VAL A 137 3.92 -5.19 11.90
N ALA A 138 3.04 -5.82 11.11
CA ALA A 138 1.67 -6.11 11.55
C ALA A 138 1.63 -7.04 12.77
N ASN A 139 2.50 -8.07 12.81
CA ASN A 139 2.56 -9.00 13.93
C ASN A 139 3.07 -8.33 15.22
N ILE A 140 4.12 -7.49 15.12
CA ILE A 140 4.65 -6.70 16.23
C ILE A 140 3.60 -5.74 16.79
N LEU A 141 2.94 -4.97 15.91
CA LEU A 141 1.91 -4.02 16.33
C LEU A 141 0.73 -4.72 17.00
N THR A 142 0.31 -5.87 16.47
CA THR A 142 -0.77 -6.68 17.02
C THR A 142 -0.37 -7.25 18.39
N ALA A 143 0.85 -7.74 18.59
CA ALA A 143 1.38 -8.15 19.90
C ALA A 143 1.39 -6.98 20.88
N GLY A 144 1.61 -5.76 20.43
CA GLY A 144 1.49 -4.53 21.21
C GLY A 144 0.06 -4.03 21.44
N GLY A 145 -0.97 -4.79 21.05
CA GLY A 145 -2.38 -4.42 21.22
C GLY A 145 -2.94 -3.47 20.15
N LEU A 146 -2.16 -3.17 19.11
CA LEU A 146 -2.60 -2.36 17.98
C LEU A 146 -3.07 -3.26 16.83
N LYS A 147 -4.37 -3.52 16.76
CA LYS A 147 -4.96 -4.30 15.67
C LYS A 147 -4.57 -3.68 14.32
N THR A 148 -3.96 -4.48 13.45
CA THR A 148 -3.30 -3.99 12.22
C THR A 148 -3.82 -4.74 11.01
N GLY A 149 -4.23 -4.00 9.97
CA GLY A 149 -4.53 -4.54 8.65
C GLY A 149 -3.32 -4.49 7.73
N ILE A 150 -3.31 -5.34 6.69
CA ILE A 150 -2.26 -5.36 5.66
C ILE A 150 -2.91 -5.17 4.29
N ILE A 151 -2.28 -4.36 3.43
CA ILE A 151 -2.60 -4.25 2.00
C ILE A 151 -1.32 -4.59 1.24
N GLY A 152 -1.31 -5.67 0.47
CA GLY A 152 -0.09 -6.10 -0.19
C GLY A 152 -0.25 -7.29 -1.13
N THR A 153 0.84 -7.94 -1.42
CA THR A 153 0.91 -9.10 -2.34
C THR A 153 0.00 -10.26 -1.92
N LEU A 154 -0.23 -10.43 -0.63
CA LEU A 154 -1.15 -11.44 -0.11
C LEU A 154 -2.63 -11.03 -0.22
N GLY A 155 -2.92 -9.81 -0.68
CA GLY A 155 -4.25 -9.22 -0.69
C GLY A 155 -4.47 -8.22 0.45
N ILE A 156 -5.73 -7.92 0.75
CA ILE A 156 -6.16 -7.15 1.93
C ILE A 156 -6.40 -8.13 3.07
N VAL A 157 -5.62 -8.02 4.14
CA VAL A 157 -5.67 -8.95 5.29
C VAL A 157 -6.17 -8.21 6.53
N ILE A 158 -7.25 -8.73 7.14
CA ILE A 158 -7.81 -8.24 8.39
C ILE A 158 -8.14 -9.47 9.26
N ASP A 159 -7.58 -9.57 10.46
CA ASP A 159 -7.78 -10.73 11.37
C ASP A 159 -7.56 -12.09 10.68
N GLY A 160 -6.53 -12.19 9.85
CA GLY A 160 -6.21 -13.41 9.12
C GLY A 160 -7.14 -13.73 7.94
N LYS A 161 -8.24 -12.98 7.76
CA LYS A 161 -9.09 -13.08 6.56
C LYS A 161 -8.45 -12.34 5.41
N VAL A 162 -8.41 -12.97 4.26
CA VAL A 162 -7.79 -12.46 3.05
C VAL A 162 -8.85 -12.13 2.01
N GLU A 163 -8.83 -10.91 1.51
CA GLU A 163 -9.54 -10.48 0.31
C GLU A 163 -8.51 -10.31 -0.81
N GLU A 164 -8.60 -11.11 -1.85
CA GLU A 164 -7.63 -11.09 -2.95
C GLU A 164 -7.69 -9.78 -3.73
N THR A 165 -6.54 -9.33 -4.21
CA THR A 165 -6.40 -8.13 -5.03
C THR A 165 -5.62 -8.45 -6.30
N ALA A 166 -5.93 -7.77 -7.40
CA ALA A 166 -5.25 -7.96 -8.68
C ALA A 166 -3.78 -7.48 -8.67
N ASN A 167 -3.43 -6.58 -7.77
CA ASN A 167 -2.11 -5.96 -7.68
C ASN A 167 -1.64 -5.91 -6.24
N THR A 168 -0.31 -5.95 -6.04
CA THR A 168 0.32 -5.73 -4.73
C THR A 168 -0.12 -4.41 -4.09
N THR A 169 -0.23 -3.35 -4.89
CA THR A 169 -0.80 -2.06 -4.50
C THR A 169 -2.05 -1.87 -5.35
N PRO A 170 -3.26 -2.07 -4.80
CA PRO A 170 -4.53 -1.93 -5.54
C PRO A 170 -4.75 -0.49 -6.04
N GLU A 171 -5.80 -0.27 -6.83
CA GLU A 171 -6.19 1.09 -7.21
C GLU A 171 -6.61 1.90 -5.96
N SER A 172 -6.49 3.21 -6.03
CA SER A 172 -6.70 4.10 -4.87
C SER A 172 -8.09 3.94 -4.25
N TYR A 173 -9.14 3.71 -5.05
CA TYR A 173 -10.48 3.41 -4.55
C TYR A 173 -10.48 2.18 -3.62
N GLU A 174 -9.82 1.08 -4.04
CA GLU A 174 -9.76 -0.15 -3.26
C GLU A 174 -8.96 0.04 -1.96
N ILE A 175 -7.91 0.87 -2.01
CA ILE A 175 -7.10 1.21 -0.82
C ILE A 175 -7.95 1.96 0.21
N GLN A 176 -8.68 3.00 -0.22
CA GLN A 176 -9.53 3.80 0.67
C GLN A 176 -10.68 2.97 1.24
N ARG A 177 -11.31 2.14 0.41
CA ARG A 177 -12.34 1.18 0.82
C ARG A 177 -11.80 0.20 1.87
N ALA A 178 -10.62 -0.35 1.63
CA ALA A 178 -9.98 -1.29 2.57
C ALA A 178 -9.68 -0.62 3.91
N MET A 179 -9.12 0.59 3.92
CA MET A 179 -8.83 1.33 5.15
C MET A 179 -10.12 1.64 5.93
N ARG A 180 -11.21 2.05 5.27
CA ARG A 180 -12.51 2.25 5.93
C ARG A 180 -13.04 0.95 6.54
N LYS A 181 -12.94 -0.17 5.81
CA LYS A 181 -13.30 -1.49 6.33
C LYS A 181 -12.46 -1.86 7.56
N MET A 182 -11.14 -1.63 7.52
CA MET A 182 -10.23 -1.88 8.65
C MET A 182 -10.66 -1.10 9.90
N ILE A 183 -11.01 0.19 9.75
CA ILE A 183 -11.51 1.02 10.86
C ILE A 183 -12.79 0.42 11.45
N ASN A 184 -13.75 0.07 10.61
CA ASN A 184 -15.02 -0.52 11.03
C ASN A 184 -14.83 -1.86 11.76
N GLU A 185 -13.78 -2.60 11.44
CA GLU A 185 -13.37 -3.82 12.11
C GLU A 185 -12.44 -3.57 13.32
N GLY A 186 -12.19 -2.31 13.67
CA GLY A 186 -11.44 -1.90 14.88
C GLY A 186 -9.93 -1.85 14.72
N CYS A 187 -9.39 -1.91 13.50
CA CYS A 187 -7.96 -1.69 13.26
C CYS A 187 -7.54 -0.28 13.69
N LYS A 188 -6.31 -0.17 14.17
CA LYS A 188 -5.64 1.08 14.54
C LYS A 188 -4.51 1.44 13.61
N CYS A 189 -3.99 0.44 12.90
CA CYS A 189 -2.87 0.60 11.96
C CYS A 189 -3.18 -0.10 10.65
N VAL A 190 -2.58 0.40 9.58
CA VAL A 190 -2.51 -0.26 8.27
C VAL A 190 -1.08 -0.28 7.79
N VAL A 191 -0.63 -1.44 7.33
CA VAL A 191 0.67 -1.62 6.68
C VAL A 191 0.44 -1.91 5.21
N MET A 192 1.08 -1.14 4.33
CA MET A 192 0.88 -1.22 2.89
C MET A 192 2.18 -1.47 2.15
N GLU A 193 2.19 -2.48 1.27
CA GLU A 193 3.24 -2.63 0.28
C GLU A 193 3.04 -1.60 -0.84
N ALA A 194 3.89 -0.56 -0.88
CA ALA A 194 3.90 0.46 -1.92
C ALA A 194 4.84 0.05 -3.04
N SER A 195 4.31 -0.59 -4.07
CA SER A 195 5.06 -0.96 -5.28
C SER A 195 5.43 0.28 -6.09
N SER A 196 6.52 0.21 -6.85
CA SER A 196 6.95 1.32 -7.71
C SER A 196 5.89 1.73 -8.74
N LEU A 197 5.17 0.76 -9.31
CA LEU A 197 4.04 1.04 -10.20
C LEU A 197 2.84 1.63 -9.46
N GLY A 198 2.56 1.19 -8.22
CA GLY A 198 1.52 1.79 -7.40
C GLY A 198 1.78 3.26 -7.13
N LEU A 199 3.03 3.61 -6.82
CA LEU A 199 3.47 4.99 -6.64
C LEU A 199 3.42 5.78 -7.96
N LYS A 200 3.95 5.22 -9.06
CA LYS A 200 3.93 5.82 -10.40
C LYS A 200 2.52 6.14 -10.89
N TRP A 201 1.56 5.27 -10.59
CA TRP A 201 0.18 5.37 -11.04
C TRP A 201 -0.75 6.05 -10.02
N HIS A 202 -0.21 6.84 -9.08
CA HIS A 202 -0.96 7.60 -8.07
C HIS A 202 -1.92 6.77 -7.20
N ARG A 203 -1.68 5.45 -7.07
CA ARG A 203 -2.56 4.58 -6.29
C ARG A 203 -2.52 4.85 -4.80
N THR A 204 -1.42 5.42 -4.31
CA THR A 204 -1.21 5.79 -2.91
C THR A 204 -1.46 7.27 -2.62
N ASP A 205 -1.88 8.05 -3.60
CA ASP A 205 -2.23 9.45 -3.40
C ASP A 205 -3.53 9.57 -2.56
N GLY A 206 -3.84 10.79 -2.13
CA GLY A 206 -5.02 11.08 -1.32
C GLY A 206 -4.79 11.02 0.19
N PHE A 207 -3.58 10.66 0.66
CA PHE A 207 -3.16 10.74 2.07
C PHE A 207 -1.63 10.76 2.21
N ILE A 208 -1.16 11.09 3.41
CA ILE A 208 0.27 11.08 3.77
C ILE A 208 0.50 9.94 4.76
N PHE A 209 1.43 9.06 4.47
CA PHE A 209 1.83 8.01 5.39
C PHE A 209 2.46 8.58 6.66
N ASP A 210 2.17 8.00 7.83
CA ASP A 210 2.88 8.36 9.06
C ASP A 210 4.32 7.90 9.00
N TYR A 211 4.55 6.68 8.50
CA TYR A 211 5.86 6.07 8.35
C TYR A 211 6.05 5.46 6.97
N ALA A 212 7.26 5.52 6.45
CA ALA A 212 7.67 4.84 5.23
C ALA A 212 8.95 4.04 5.45
N ILE A 213 9.05 2.86 4.83
CA ILE A 213 10.24 1.99 4.93
C ILE A 213 10.82 1.77 3.53
N PHE A 214 12.14 1.97 3.39
CA PHE A 214 12.93 1.54 2.24
C PHE A 214 13.77 0.33 2.61
N THR A 215 13.45 -0.83 2.03
CA THR A 215 14.14 -2.09 2.36
C THR A 215 15.43 -2.28 1.57
N ASN A 216 15.38 -2.21 0.25
CA ASN A 216 16.53 -2.39 -0.65
C ASN A 216 16.17 -2.05 -2.10
N PHE A 217 17.23 -1.95 -2.94
CA PHE A 217 17.12 -1.76 -4.38
C PHE A 217 18.03 -2.71 -5.14
N SER A 218 17.48 -3.45 -6.10
CA SER A 218 18.22 -4.32 -6.99
C SER A 218 17.57 -4.37 -8.38
N HIS A 219 18.26 -4.95 -9.35
CA HIS A 219 17.73 -5.08 -10.72
C HIS A 219 16.49 -5.97 -10.71
N ASP A 220 15.36 -5.38 -11.11
CA ASP A 220 14.05 -6.04 -11.24
C ASP A 220 13.11 -5.12 -11.99
N HIS A 221 11.99 -5.62 -12.53
CA HIS A 221 10.90 -4.82 -13.10
C HIS A 221 11.29 -3.86 -14.24
N ILE A 222 12.32 -4.17 -15.04
CA ILE A 222 12.75 -3.36 -16.18
C ILE A 222 12.28 -3.96 -17.48
N GLY A 223 11.63 -3.14 -18.30
CA GLY A 223 11.11 -3.51 -19.64
C GLY A 223 9.61 -3.79 -19.66
N GLY A 224 9.08 -4.05 -20.84
CA GLY A 224 7.65 -4.25 -21.02
C GLY A 224 6.83 -3.00 -20.68
N ALA A 225 5.75 -3.21 -19.91
CA ALA A 225 4.85 -2.14 -19.47
C ALA A 225 5.22 -1.56 -18.09
N GLU A 226 6.35 -1.97 -17.48
CA GLU A 226 6.69 -1.57 -16.11
C GLU A 226 7.53 -0.29 -16.08
N HIS A 227 8.86 -0.39 -16.09
CA HIS A 227 9.76 0.76 -16.05
C HIS A 227 10.69 0.76 -17.26
N LYS A 228 10.93 1.96 -17.81
CA LYS A 228 11.83 2.12 -18.96
C LYS A 228 13.28 1.79 -18.62
N ASP A 229 13.72 2.11 -17.39
CA ASP A 229 15.07 1.92 -16.91
C ASP A 229 15.16 1.88 -15.37
N MET A 230 16.34 1.57 -14.85
CA MET A 230 16.62 1.49 -13.42
C MET A 230 16.46 2.84 -12.70
N GLN A 231 16.65 3.96 -13.40
CA GLN A 231 16.51 5.27 -12.79
C GLN A 231 15.04 5.58 -12.53
N GLU A 232 14.16 5.39 -13.52
CA GLU A 232 12.72 5.54 -13.32
C GLU A 232 12.19 4.63 -12.21
N TYR A 233 12.69 3.38 -12.14
CA TYR A 233 12.32 2.45 -11.08
C TYR A 233 12.69 2.97 -9.69
N LEU A 234 13.89 3.56 -9.54
CA LEU A 234 14.35 4.18 -8.31
C LEU A 234 13.56 5.45 -7.97
N ASP A 235 13.33 6.32 -8.97
CA ASP A 235 12.57 7.56 -8.82
C ASP A 235 11.17 7.28 -8.31
N CYS A 236 10.51 6.25 -8.87
CA CYS A 236 9.18 5.85 -8.42
C CYS A 236 9.18 5.40 -6.95
N LYS A 237 10.21 4.69 -6.48
CA LYS A 237 10.31 4.33 -5.05
C LYS A 237 10.54 5.54 -4.15
N ALA A 238 11.30 6.52 -4.62
CA ALA A 238 11.55 7.76 -3.88
C ALA A 238 10.27 8.57 -3.65
N LEU A 239 9.23 8.41 -4.47
CA LEU A 239 7.94 9.09 -4.29
C LEU A 239 7.32 8.82 -2.92
N LEU A 240 7.46 7.61 -2.37
CA LEU A 240 6.95 7.29 -1.05
C LEU A 240 7.49 8.22 0.05
N PHE A 241 8.75 8.65 -0.07
CA PHE A 241 9.44 9.51 0.89
C PHE A 241 9.11 11.01 0.70
N LYS A 242 8.33 11.33 -0.33
CA LYS A 242 7.66 12.62 -0.50
C LYS A 242 6.23 12.61 0.05
N GLN A 243 5.69 11.42 0.32
CA GLN A 243 4.33 11.18 0.81
C GLN A 243 4.32 10.62 2.24
N CYS A 244 5.34 10.85 3.06
CA CYS A 244 5.35 10.37 4.44
C CYS A 244 5.86 11.44 5.41
N LYS A 245 5.53 11.28 6.70
CA LYS A 245 6.02 12.13 7.79
C LYS A 245 7.42 11.71 8.26
N ALA A 246 7.69 10.39 8.33
CA ALA A 246 8.98 9.84 8.72
C ALA A 246 9.37 8.66 7.83
N GLY A 247 10.61 8.64 7.32
CA GLY A 247 11.16 7.61 6.45
C GLY A 247 12.25 6.80 7.16
N MET A 248 12.11 5.48 7.16
CA MET A 248 13.08 4.52 7.69
C MET A 248 13.87 3.91 6.54
N ILE A 249 15.17 4.18 6.47
CA ILE A 249 15.99 3.84 5.31
C ILE A 249 17.09 2.84 5.68
N ASN A 250 17.15 1.74 4.94
CA ASN A 250 18.28 0.81 4.99
C ASN A 250 19.52 1.49 4.42
N ILE A 251 20.42 1.94 5.29
CA ILE A 251 21.63 2.69 4.88
C ILE A 251 22.69 1.79 4.23
N ASP A 252 22.58 0.47 4.36
CA ASP A 252 23.51 -0.48 3.75
C ASP A 252 23.21 -0.69 2.25
N ASP A 253 22.06 -0.22 1.77
CA ASP A 253 21.73 -0.25 0.35
C ASP A 253 22.47 0.85 -0.42
N ALA A 254 23.06 0.51 -1.55
CA ALA A 254 23.84 1.44 -2.38
C ALA A 254 23.00 2.64 -2.89
N LYS A 255 21.67 2.55 -2.87
CA LYS A 255 20.74 3.62 -3.29
C LYS A 255 20.12 4.39 -2.12
N ALA A 256 20.48 4.06 -0.89
CA ALA A 256 20.00 4.75 0.30
C ALA A 256 20.20 6.26 0.22
N GLN A 257 21.39 6.71 -0.14
CA GLN A 257 21.74 8.12 -0.25
C GLN A 257 20.84 8.84 -1.27
N TYR A 258 20.56 8.21 -2.41
CA TYR A 258 19.65 8.76 -3.41
C TYR A 258 18.23 8.97 -2.84
N ILE A 259 17.71 7.97 -2.12
CA ILE A 259 16.38 8.08 -1.48
C ILE A 259 16.37 9.21 -0.45
N ILE A 260 17.42 9.34 0.37
CA ILE A 260 17.55 10.42 1.38
C ILE A 260 17.54 11.79 0.72
N GLU A 261 18.33 12.00 -0.34
CA GLU A 261 18.41 13.28 -1.04
C GLU A 261 17.12 13.69 -1.74
N HIS A 262 16.29 12.72 -2.13
CA HIS A 262 15.00 12.95 -2.81
C HIS A 262 13.79 12.88 -1.86
N SER A 263 14.01 12.77 -0.55
CA SER A 263 12.96 12.76 0.47
C SER A 263 12.61 14.17 0.93
N SER A 264 11.37 14.36 1.41
CA SER A 264 10.91 15.59 2.05
C SER A 264 10.44 15.39 3.51
N CYS A 265 10.71 14.22 4.07
CA CYS A 265 10.30 13.81 5.41
C CYS A 265 11.50 13.71 6.37
N LYS A 266 11.21 13.56 7.68
CA LYS A 266 12.24 13.18 8.66
C LYS A 266 12.80 11.82 8.31
N ILE A 267 14.12 11.66 8.26
CA ILE A 267 14.79 10.39 7.98
C ILE A 267 15.38 9.81 9.27
N GLU A 268 15.19 8.51 9.43
CA GLU A 268 15.85 7.64 10.40
C GLU A 268 16.47 6.46 9.64
N THR A 269 17.60 5.94 10.11
CA THR A 269 18.35 4.92 9.39
C THR A 269 18.48 3.63 10.16
N PHE A 270 18.48 2.51 9.44
CA PHE A 270 18.77 1.19 9.98
C PHE A 270 19.72 0.42 9.06
N GLY A 271 20.42 -0.57 9.60
CA GLY A 271 21.34 -1.42 8.86
C GLY A 271 22.31 -2.15 9.76
N PHE A 272 23.29 -2.84 9.16
CA PHE A 272 24.44 -3.44 9.86
C PHE A 272 25.66 -2.51 9.85
N SER A 273 25.62 -1.44 9.07
CA SER A 273 26.63 -0.38 9.11
C SER A 273 26.61 0.34 10.45
N LYS A 274 27.81 0.63 10.98
CA LYS A 274 27.98 1.44 12.20
C LYS A 274 27.47 2.88 12.08
N ASN A 275 27.17 3.32 10.86
CA ASN A 275 26.63 4.66 10.58
C ASN A 275 25.09 4.70 10.67
N ALA A 276 24.42 3.57 10.83
CA ALA A 276 22.99 3.51 11.06
C ALA A 276 22.63 3.99 12.48
N GLU A 277 21.43 4.52 12.65
CA GLU A 277 20.90 4.86 13.99
C GLU A 277 20.43 3.61 14.73
N LEU A 278 19.79 2.66 14.03
CA LEU A 278 19.44 1.34 14.52
C LEU A 278 20.38 0.32 13.86
N ILE A 279 21.30 -0.22 14.65
CA ILE A 279 22.41 -1.06 14.16
C ILE A 279 22.15 -2.52 14.49
N GLY A 280 22.12 -3.39 13.48
CA GLY A 280 22.17 -4.84 13.66
C GLY A 280 23.60 -5.36 13.71
N SER A 281 23.86 -6.39 14.52
CA SER A 281 25.13 -7.09 14.60
C SER A 281 24.95 -8.55 15.00
N ASP A 282 26.04 -9.33 14.87
CA ASP A 282 26.15 -10.70 15.41
C ASP A 282 25.03 -11.65 14.95
N ASP A 283 24.62 -11.53 13.65
CA ASP A 283 23.58 -12.37 13.12
C ASP A 283 24.03 -13.85 13.02
N SER A 284 23.22 -14.75 13.53
CA SER A 284 23.45 -16.18 13.51
C SER A 284 22.17 -16.96 13.28
N LEU A 285 22.28 -18.13 12.64
CA LEU A 285 21.15 -19.03 12.45
C LEU A 285 20.87 -19.80 13.74
N ILE A 286 19.60 -19.86 14.15
CA ILE A 286 19.12 -20.70 15.22
C ILE A 286 18.43 -21.90 14.61
N SER A 287 18.88 -23.10 14.98
CA SER A 287 18.22 -24.35 14.61
C SER A 287 17.98 -25.19 15.87
N LYS A 288 16.73 -25.26 16.29
CA LYS A 288 16.24 -26.07 17.42
C LYS A 288 15.06 -26.92 16.95
N ALA A 289 14.71 -27.99 17.65
CA ALA A 289 13.55 -28.80 17.32
C ALA A 289 12.27 -27.92 17.27
N GLY A 290 11.64 -27.83 16.10
CA GLY A 290 10.44 -27.04 15.87
C GLY A 290 10.64 -25.52 15.71
N TYR A 291 11.89 -25.03 15.73
CA TYR A 291 12.21 -23.61 15.56
C TYR A 291 13.43 -23.46 14.63
N LEU A 292 13.27 -22.69 13.58
CA LEU A 292 14.34 -22.34 12.65
C LEU A 292 14.30 -20.83 12.40
N GLY A 293 15.27 -20.10 12.92
CA GLY A 293 15.23 -18.63 12.94
C GLY A 293 16.58 -17.97 12.81
N VAL A 294 16.61 -16.67 13.04
CA VAL A 294 17.80 -15.84 13.11
C VAL A 294 17.87 -15.13 14.45
N HIS A 295 19.02 -15.23 15.11
CA HIS A 295 19.39 -14.41 16.27
C HIS A 295 20.27 -13.25 15.82
N PHE A 296 20.06 -12.07 16.37
CA PHE A 296 20.92 -10.92 16.16
C PHE A 296 20.82 -9.91 17.31
N THR A 297 21.87 -9.13 17.47
CA THR A 297 21.92 -8.04 18.45
C THR A 297 21.59 -6.72 17.77
N ILE A 298 20.87 -5.85 18.45
CA ILE A 298 20.66 -4.47 18.02
C ILE A 298 21.29 -3.50 19.00
N SER A 299 21.80 -2.40 18.48
CA SER A 299 22.46 -1.32 19.21
C SER A 299 22.12 0.05 18.60
N GLY A 300 22.62 1.13 19.19
CA GLY A 300 22.33 2.50 18.79
C GLY A 300 21.14 3.08 19.54
N VAL A 301 20.08 3.44 18.84
CA VAL A 301 18.86 4.02 19.47
C VAL A 301 18.08 3.02 20.32
N MET A 302 18.41 1.73 20.25
CA MET A 302 17.85 0.65 21.08
C MET A 302 18.91 -0.41 21.26
N ASN A 303 19.02 -1.03 22.47
CA ASN A 303 20.00 -2.07 22.74
C ASN A 303 19.30 -3.31 23.29
N THR A 304 19.36 -4.42 22.55
CA THR A 304 18.80 -5.72 22.97
C THR A 304 19.24 -6.84 22.03
N GLU A 305 19.01 -8.07 22.43
CA GLU A 305 19.11 -9.29 21.61
C GLU A 305 17.71 -9.70 21.16
N LEU A 306 17.60 -10.22 19.93
CA LEU A 306 16.35 -10.56 19.29
C LEU A 306 16.45 -11.87 18.52
N ASP A 307 15.37 -12.64 18.55
CA ASP A 307 15.16 -13.82 17.73
C ASP A 307 14.00 -13.57 16.75
N VAL A 308 14.14 -14.07 15.53
CA VAL A 308 13.10 -14.04 14.47
C VAL A 308 12.80 -15.46 14.05
N ASP A 309 11.55 -15.90 14.15
CA ASP A 309 11.12 -17.26 13.78
C ASP A 309 10.98 -17.44 12.24
N ILE A 310 11.95 -16.94 11.48
CA ILE A 310 12.08 -17.15 10.04
C ILE A 310 13.57 -17.20 9.72
N PRO A 311 14.08 -18.28 9.09
CA PRO A 311 15.51 -18.43 8.81
C PRO A 311 15.99 -17.57 7.65
N GLY A 312 17.26 -17.20 7.70
CA GLY A 312 17.97 -16.50 6.64
C GLY A 312 18.48 -15.12 7.05
N LYS A 313 19.69 -14.81 6.65
CA LYS A 313 20.34 -13.52 6.98
C LYS A 313 19.52 -12.30 6.60
N PHE A 314 18.81 -12.34 5.46
CA PHE A 314 17.93 -11.25 5.02
C PHE A 314 16.74 -11.00 5.96
N MET A 315 16.42 -11.96 6.83
CA MET A 315 15.35 -11.78 7.81
C MET A 315 15.75 -10.82 8.92
N ALA A 316 17.04 -10.75 9.27
CA ALA A 316 17.53 -9.73 10.19
C ALA A 316 17.37 -8.31 9.63
N TYR A 317 17.61 -8.09 8.33
CA TYR A 317 17.33 -6.81 7.68
C TYR A 317 15.84 -6.46 7.67
N ASN A 318 14.97 -7.44 7.35
CA ASN A 318 13.52 -7.21 7.39
C ASN A 318 13.02 -6.93 8.81
N ALA A 319 13.61 -7.58 9.81
CA ALA A 319 13.31 -7.32 11.21
C ALA A 319 13.80 -5.93 11.65
N LEU A 320 15.03 -5.52 11.30
CA LEU A 320 15.50 -4.15 11.54
C LEU A 320 14.57 -3.11 10.93
N ALA A 321 14.12 -3.34 9.70
CA ALA A 321 13.16 -2.49 9.01
C ALA A 321 11.82 -2.41 9.77
N ALA A 322 11.30 -3.53 10.26
CA ALA A 322 10.07 -3.55 11.07
C ALA A 322 10.27 -2.85 12.41
N ILE A 323 11.37 -3.12 13.11
CA ILE A 323 11.71 -2.52 14.41
C ILE A 323 11.86 -1.01 14.28
N SER A 324 12.46 -0.51 13.18
CA SER A 324 12.71 0.92 12.98
C SER A 324 11.43 1.76 13.06
N VAL A 325 10.28 1.21 12.67
CA VAL A 325 8.96 1.83 12.84
C VAL A 325 8.33 1.43 14.17
N CYS A 326 8.26 0.13 14.48
CA CYS A 326 7.48 -0.38 15.60
C CYS A 326 7.97 0.15 16.96
N ARG A 327 9.26 0.48 17.10
CA ARG A 327 9.83 1.08 18.32
C ARG A 327 9.19 2.43 18.71
N HIS A 328 8.54 3.11 17.79
CA HIS A 328 7.80 4.36 18.04
C HIS A 328 6.37 4.12 18.52
N LEU A 329 5.85 2.91 18.36
CA LEU A 329 4.42 2.61 18.53
C LEU A 329 4.12 1.62 19.66
N VAL A 330 5.05 0.70 19.94
CA VAL A 330 4.86 -0.37 20.92
C VAL A 330 6.10 -0.61 21.78
N SER A 331 5.95 -1.38 22.85
CA SER A 331 7.04 -1.74 23.78
C SER A 331 8.05 -2.72 23.17
N LEU A 332 9.24 -2.79 23.77
CA LEU A 332 10.25 -3.77 23.41
C LEU A 332 9.76 -5.22 23.56
N ASP A 333 8.96 -5.50 24.59
CA ASP A 333 8.41 -6.85 24.82
C ASP A 333 7.46 -7.25 23.67
N ALA A 334 6.62 -6.32 23.21
CA ALA A 334 5.77 -6.55 22.05
C ALA A 334 6.58 -6.77 20.75
N ILE A 335 7.70 -6.06 20.57
CA ILE A 335 8.62 -6.28 19.46
C ILE A 335 9.20 -7.70 19.51
N LYS A 336 9.68 -8.13 20.65
CA LYS A 336 10.23 -9.49 20.86
C LYS A 336 9.18 -10.56 20.60
N GLU A 337 8.00 -10.42 21.19
CA GLU A 337 6.90 -11.36 21.00
C GLU A 337 6.48 -11.45 19.53
N GLY A 338 6.29 -10.29 18.87
CA GLY A 338 5.88 -10.23 17.48
C GLY A 338 6.88 -10.87 16.52
N LEU A 339 8.18 -10.70 16.73
CA LEU A 339 9.23 -11.33 15.92
C LEU A 339 9.34 -12.84 16.17
N ASN A 340 9.17 -13.28 17.41
CA ASN A 340 9.23 -14.70 17.76
C ASN A 340 8.03 -15.52 17.27
N THR A 341 6.91 -14.88 16.98
CA THR A 341 5.66 -15.55 16.56
C THR A 341 5.30 -15.32 15.10
N VAL A 342 6.07 -14.51 14.37
CA VAL A 342 5.74 -14.15 13.00
C VAL A 342 5.78 -15.36 12.07
N LYS A 343 4.72 -15.52 11.29
CA LYS A 343 4.63 -16.49 10.18
C LYS A 343 4.24 -15.73 8.92
N VAL A 344 4.94 -15.99 7.85
CA VAL A 344 4.68 -15.34 6.55
C VAL A 344 4.29 -16.40 5.53
N LYS A 345 3.01 -16.44 5.16
CA LYS A 345 2.49 -17.42 4.20
C LYS A 345 3.29 -17.37 2.89
N GLY A 346 3.74 -18.55 2.45
CA GLY A 346 4.54 -18.68 1.23
C GLY A 346 5.99 -18.18 1.34
N ARG A 347 6.51 -17.91 2.53
CA ARG A 347 7.88 -17.48 2.77
C ARG A 347 8.53 -18.36 3.82
N VAL A 348 9.42 -19.28 3.38
CA VAL A 348 10.19 -20.18 4.25
C VAL A 348 9.32 -20.90 5.29
N GLU A 349 8.15 -21.37 4.87
CA GLU A 349 7.26 -22.14 5.74
C GLU A 349 7.87 -23.53 6.01
N PRO A 350 8.02 -23.95 7.28
CA PRO A 350 8.43 -25.29 7.60
C PRO A 350 7.32 -26.28 7.22
N VAL A 351 7.63 -27.22 6.33
CA VAL A 351 6.72 -28.34 6.02
C VAL A 351 6.95 -29.46 7.04
N PRO A 352 5.91 -29.92 7.74
CA PRO A 352 6.03 -31.08 8.61
C PRO A 352 6.39 -32.32 7.77
N VAL A 353 7.58 -32.85 7.98
CA VAL A 353 8.03 -34.09 7.35
C VAL A 353 8.33 -35.11 8.44
N PRO A 354 8.01 -36.44 8.23
CA PRO A 354 8.41 -37.46 9.17
C PRO A 354 9.93 -37.54 9.27
N GLY A 355 10.47 -37.47 10.49
CA GLY A 355 11.92 -37.55 10.77
C GLY A 355 12.52 -36.31 11.38
N HIS A 356 13.86 -36.24 11.41
CA HIS A 356 14.60 -35.13 12.02
C HIS A 356 14.93 -34.00 11.03
N TYR A 357 14.16 -33.84 9.96
CA TYR A 357 14.39 -32.84 8.91
C TYR A 357 13.39 -31.70 9.00
N THR A 358 13.85 -30.49 8.73
CA THR A 358 12.99 -29.34 8.48
C THR A 358 13.15 -28.95 7.01
N LEU A 359 12.08 -29.06 6.23
CA LEU A 359 12.04 -28.58 4.84
C LEU A 359 11.37 -27.21 4.80
N PRO A 360 12.13 -26.14 4.56
CA PRO A 360 11.53 -24.83 4.31
C PRO A 360 11.03 -24.75 2.86
N VAL A 361 9.79 -24.28 2.68
CA VAL A 361 9.22 -23.95 1.36
C VAL A 361 9.12 -22.44 1.22
N SER A 362 9.69 -21.90 0.15
CA SER A 362 9.56 -20.50 -0.21
C SER A 362 8.97 -20.38 -1.60
N TYR A 363 7.87 -19.64 -1.74
CA TYR A 363 7.33 -19.27 -3.03
C TYR A 363 8.24 -18.21 -3.68
N THR A 364 9.04 -18.64 -4.63
CA THR A 364 9.35 -17.82 -5.79
C THR A 364 8.35 -18.24 -6.87
N HIS A 365 7.83 -17.33 -7.68
CA HIS A 365 6.90 -17.63 -8.76
C HIS A 365 7.46 -18.74 -9.65
N LEU A 366 7.15 -20.00 -9.32
CA LEU A 366 7.34 -21.14 -10.18
C LEU A 366 6.05 -21.29 -10.99
N THR A 367 6.00 -20.66 -12.15
CA THR A 367 5.14 -21.15 -13.21
C THR A 367 5.73 -22.51 -13.63
N LEU A 368 5.08 -23.60 -13.23
CA LEU A 368 5.36 -24.89 -13.83
C LEU A 368 5.05 -24.75 -15.32
N PRO A 369 5.96 -25.15 -16.22
CA PRO A 369 5.60 -25.22 -17.63
C PRO A 369 4.43 -26.19 -17.77
N THR A 370 3.34 -25.71 -18.35
CA THR A 370 2.21 -26.56 -18.76
C THR A 370 2.76 -27.56 -19.76
N ILE A 371 2.76 -28.85 -19.43
CA ILE A 371 3.06 -29.95 -20.34
C ILE A 371 1.85 -30.15 -21.23
#